data_c474e1fd96be36dc958104197ea9e517
#
_entry.id   c474e1fd96be36dc958104197ea9e517
#
_cell.length_a   1.000
_cell.length_b   1.000
_cell.length_c   1.000
_cell.angle_alpha   90.00
_cell.angle_beta   90.00
_cell.angle_gamma   90.00
#
_symmetry.space_group_name_H-M   'P 1'
#
loop_
_entity.id
_entity.type
_entity.pdbx_description
1 polymer ?
#
loop_
_entity_poly.entity_id
_entity_poly.type
_entity_poly.pdbx_seq_one_letter_code
_entity_poly.pdbx_strand_id
1 'polypeptide(L)'
;GREHSFPPAFIQRVDELGAPHGITGQMVKLGGTKMDEPSRYRVIVDRISHEVEYYRGAMKHAVLQGGYVINNPFWWTADDKYFNYSVMAKLGVAIPRTVLLPQKGYPADIDLTGESLHNLVYPIDWDALLDYVGRPAILKPYSGGGWKHVYKVADKRELLEAYDRTAPYCMTLQQFINFDHYVRCFTFGKDDIMPVRYDPRERRYIVDHEYLSPEVGSRVVADARTINKALGYEMNTVEFAIRQGVPYAIDFLNPAPDFERDRITPFYFDMVVD
;
A
#
# COMPACT_ATOMS: atom_id res chain seq x y z
N GLY A 1 -5.27 -7.83 -14.51
CA GLY A 1 -5.68 -7.52 -13.14
C GLY A 1 -6.78 -8.47 -12.67
N ARG A 2 -7.15 -8.34 -11.43
CA ARG A 2 -8.25 -9.12 -10.82
C ARG A 2 -9.60 -8.41 -11.01
N GLU A 3 -9.57 -7.17 -11.47
CA GLU A 3 -10.73 -6.32 -11.62
C GLU A 3 -11.47 -6.59 -12.92
N HIS A 4 -12.78 -6.53 -12.86
CA HIS A 4 -13.68 -6.80 -14.00
C HIS A 4 -14.55 -5.59 -14.34
N SER A 5 -14.91 -4.75 -13.38
CA SER A 5 -15.79 -3.59 -13.57
C SER A 5 -15.02 -2.29 -13.81
N PHE A 6 -13.94 -2.05 -13.07
CA PHE A 6 -13.20 -0.80 -13.18
C PHE A 6 -12.50 -0.63 -14.54
N PRO A 7 -11.70 -1.57 -15.09
CA PRO A 7 -10.97 -1.32 -16.32
C PRO A 7 -11.86 -0.99 -17.52
N PRO A 8 -12.97 -1.69 -17.80
CA PRO A 8 -13.82 -1.32 -18.94
C PRO A 8 -14.53 0.01 -18.74
N ALA A 9 -15.00 0.34 -17.52
CA ALA A 9 -15.64 1.62 -17.24
C ALA A 9 -14.64 2.78 -17.40
N PHE A 10 -13.43 2.62 -16.89
CA PHE A 10 -12.36 3.60 -17.03
C PHE A 10 -11.96 3.81 -18.50
N ILE A 11 -11.82 2.74 -19.30
CA ILE A 11 -11.53 2.83 -20.73
C ILE A 11 -12.65 3.60 -21.46
N GLN A 12 -13.91 3.26 -21.20
CA GLN A 12 -15.06 3.96 -21.77
C GLN A 12 -14.99 5.46 -21.44
N ARG A 13 -14.71 5.81 -20.18
CA ARG A 13 -14.63 7.21 -19.76
C ARG A 13 -13.46 7.96 -20.42
N VAL A 14 -12.31 7.30 -20.55
CA VAL A 14 -11.17 7.84 -21.30
C VAL A 14 -11.54 8.10 -22.76
N ASP A 15 -12.28 7.21 -23.42
CA ASP A 15 -12.72 7.40 -24.80
C ASP A 15 -13.70 8.58 -24.92
N GLU A 16 -14.66 8.70 -23.99
CA GLU A 16 -15.63 9.81 -23.97
C GLU A 16 -14.94 11.16 -23.81
N LEU A 17 -14.04 11.30 -22.85
CA LEU A 17 -13.34 12.57 -22.57
C LEU A 17 -12.17 12.81 -23.52
N GLY A 18 -11.53 11.76 -23.99
CA GLY A 18 -10.32 11.83 -24.80
C GLY A 18 -10.58 12.04 -26.30
N ALA A 19 -11.76 11.67 -26.81
CA ALA A 19 -12.08 11.75 -28.25
C ALA A 19 -11.81 13.13 -28.86
N PRO A 20 -12.20 14.27 -28.25
CA PRO A 20 -11.90 15.61 -28.79
C PRO A 20 -10.41 15.92 -28.88
N HIS A 21 -9.57 15.18 -28.16
CA HIS A 21 -8.12 15.35 -28.07
C HIS A 21 -7.35 14.25 -28.82
N GLY A 22 -8.04 13.35 -29.53
CA GLY A 22 -7.44 12.21 -30.22
C GLY A 22 -6.84 11.16 -29.27
N ILE A 23 -7.36 11.07 -28.06
CA ILE A 23 -6.96 10.10 -27.04
C ILE A 23 -7.97 8.94 -27.03
N THR A 24 -7.47 7.71 -27.01
CA THR A 24 -8.29 6.50 -26.92
C THR A 24 -7.74 5.57 -25.83
N GLY A 25 -8.64 4.89 -25.13
CA GLY A 25 -8.32 3.88 -24.13
C GLY A 25 -8.42 2.46 -24.69
N GLN A 26 -7.55 1.57 -24.22
CA GLN A 26 -7.66 0.15 -24.53
C GLN A 26 -6.96 -0.72 -23.49
N MET A 27 -7.38 -1.99 -23.43
CA MET A 27 -6.66 -2.97 -22.62
C MET A 27 -5.28 -3.24 -23.21
N VAL A 28 -4.24 -3.15 -22.37
CA VAL A 28 -2.87 -3.46 -22.77
C VAL A 28 -2.76 -4.94 -23.15
N LYS A 29 -2.20 -5.23 -24.31
CA LYS A 29 -1.90 -6.57 -24.80
C LYS A 29 -0.38 -6.71 -24.93
N LEU A 30 0.19 -7.63 -24.17
CA LEU A 30 1.62 -7.93 -24.14
C LEU A 30 1.86 -9.37 -24.53
N GLY A 31 2.93 -9.60 -25.31
CA GLY A 31 3.49 -10.91 -25.65
C GLY A 31 4.94 -11.00 -25.16
N GLY A 32 5.81 -11.69 -25.90
CA GLY A 32 7.24 -11.59 -25.67
C GLY A 32 7.75 -10.18 -25.98
N THR A 33 8.27 -9.47 -24.98
CA THR A 33 8.75 -8.08 -25.14
C THR A 33 10.20 -8.07 -25.61
N LYS A 34 10.49 -7.45 -26.74
CA LYS A 34 11.84 -7.29 -27.29
C LYS A 34 12.46 -5.99 -26.78
N MET A 35 13.76 -6.00 -26.51
CA MET A 35 14.47 -4.84 -25.95
C MET A 35 14.49 -3.61 -26.87
N ASP A 36 14.43 -3.82 -28.17
CA ASP A 36 14.47 -2.79 -29.22
C ASP A 36 13.08 -2.39 -29.73
N GLU A 37 12.00 -2.98 -29.20
CA GLU A 37 10.63 -2.68 -29.60
C GLU A 37 10.10 -1.46 -28.85
N PRO A 38 9.66 -0.38 -29.54
CA PRO A 38 9.13 0.81 -28.88
C PRO A 38 7.82 0.48 -28.17
N SER A 39 7.49 1.24 -27.12
CA SER A 39 6.19 1.15 -26.48
C SER A 39 5.08 1.59 -27.46
N ARG A 40 4.02 0.77 -27.55
CA ARG A 40 2.82 1.09 -28.33
C ARG A 40 1.89 2.06 -27.62
N TYR A 41 2.09 2.24 -26.31
CA TYR A 41 1.23 3.03 -25.44
C TYR A 41 1.98 4.25 -24.94
N ARG A 42 1.32 5.40 -24.98
CA ARG A 42 1.89 6.64 -24.42
C ARG A 42 1.73 6.68 -22.90
N VAL A 43 0.58 6.24 -22.41
CA VAL A 43 0.28 6.15 -20.97
C VAL A 43 -0.23 4.75 -20.67
N ILE A 44 0.22 4.16 -19.60
CA ILE A 44 -0.23 2.86 -19.08
C ILE A 44 -0.64 3.04 -17.64
N VAL A 45 -1.89 2.69 -17.32
CA VAL A 45 -2.36 2.58 -15.93
C VAL A 45 -2.15 1.14 -15.50
N ASP A 46 -1.15 0.94 -14.63
CA ASP A 46 -0.75 -0.38 -14.18
C ASP A 46 -1.61 -0.86 -13.00
N ARG A 47 -2.11 -2.08 -13.13
CA ARG A 47 -2.98 -2.72 -12.13
C ARG A 47 -2.51 -4.10 -11.69
N ILE A 48 -1.26 -4.49 -12.00
CA ILE A 48 -0.81 -5.87 -11.78
C ILE A 48 0.69 -6.04 -11.54
N SER A 49 1.53 -5.12 -11.98
CA SER A 49 2.99 -5.32 -11.98
C SER A 49 3.59 -5.45 -10.57
N HIS A 50 2.88 -4.96 -9.56
CA HIS A 50 3.28 -5.11 -8.15
C HIS A 50 3.28 -6.58 -7.68
N GLU A 51 2.52 -7.46 -8.33
CA GLU A 51 2.44 -8.89 -8.00
C GLU A 51 3.18 -9.79 -9.02
N VAL A 52 3.35 -9.32 -10.27
CA VAL A 52 3.82 -10.19 -11.38
C VAL A 52 5.03 -9.58 -12.06
N GLU A 53 6.18 -10.23 -11.90
CA GLU A 53 7.49 -9.74 -12.38
C GLU A 53 7.55 -9.49 -13.88
N TYR A 54 6.90 -10.34 -14.69
CA TYR A 54 6.83 -10.14 -16.14
C TYR A 54 6.26 -8.78 -16.49
N TYR A 55 5.13 -8.41 -15.89
CA TYR A 55 4.54 -7.09 -16.13
C TYR A 55 5.41 -5.96 -15.60
N ARG A 56 6.09 -6.16 -14.47
CA ARG A 56 7.04 -5.16 -13.94
C ARG A 56 8.18 -4.90 -14.91
N GLY A 57 8.77 -5.95 -15.48
CA GLY A 57 9.79 -5.83 -16.52
C GLY A 57 9.28 -5.09 -17.75
N ALA A 58 8.08 -5.44 -18.24
CA ALA A 58 7.46 -4.78 -19.38
C ALA A 58 7.13 -3.30 -19.10
N MET A 59 6.64 -2.96 -17.90
CA MET A 59 6.37 -1.56 -17.53
C MET A 59 7.66 -0.74 -17.43
N LYS A 60 8.72 -1.28 -16.84
CA LYS A 60 10.04 -0.62 -16.80
C LYS A 60 10.59 -0.39 -18.20
N HIS A 61 10.43 -1.37 -19.09
CA HIS A 61 10.80 -1.22 -20.49
C HIS A 61 9.98 -0.13 -21.20
N ALA A 62 8.65 -0.09 -20.98
CA ALA A 62 7.80 0.94 -21.57
C ALA A 62 8.22 2.35 -21.15
N VAL A 63 8.62 2.56 -19.86
CA VAL A 63 9.15 3.85 -19.40
C VAL A 63 10.47 4.18 -20.11
N LEU A 64 11.38 3.22 -20.26
CA LEU A 64 12.64 3.41 -20.96
C LEU A 64 12.42 3.82 -22.43
N GLN A 65 11.36 3.34 -23.06
CA GLN A 65 10.94 3.68 -24.42
C GLN A 65 10.09 4.98 -24.52
N GLY A 66 10.04 5.78 -23.43
CA GLY A 66 9.34 7.06 -23.42
C GLY A 66 7.85 6.99 -23.08
N GLY A 67 7.34 5.85 -22.70
CA GLY A 67 5.99 5.69 -22.17
C GLY A 67 5.86 6.23 -20.75
N TYR A 68 4.67 6.64 -20.35
CA TYR A 68 4.36 7.05 -18.99
C TYR A 68 3.55 5.95 -18.29
N VAL A 69 4.01 5.50 -17.13
CA VAL A 69 3.34 4.42 -16.39
C VAL A 69 2.87 4.92 -15.01
N ILE A 70 1.60 4.80 -14.76
CA ILE A 70 0.95 5.09 -13.47
C ILE A 70 0.70 3.75 -12.71
N ASN A 71 1.30 3.49 -11.58
CA ASN A 71 2.38 4.23 -10.93
C ASN A 71 3.74 3.92 -11.57
N ASN A 72 4.75 4.77 -11.27
CA ASN A 72 6.10 4.56 -11.77
C ASN A 72 6.66 3.19 -11.34
N PRO A 73 6.99 2.27 -12.27
CA PRO A 73 7.35 0.89 -11.93
C PRO A 73 8.71 0.75 -11.23
N PHE A 74 9.52 1.81 -11.20
CA PHE A 74 10.80 1.81 -10.50
C PHE A 74 10.67 2.02 -9.00
N TRP A 75 9.56 2.57 -8.52
CA TRP A 75 9.31 2.80 -7.10
C TRP A 75 8.93 1.55 -6.31
N TRP A 76 8.51 0.49 -7.00
CA TRP A 76 8.15 -0.78 -6.37
C TRP A 76 9.28 -1.44 -5.60
N THR A 77 10.55 -1.18 -5.96
CA THR A 77 11.72 -1.75 -5.32
C THR A 77 12.04 -1.11 -3.97
N ALA A 78 11.43 0.03 -3.67
CA ALA A 78 11.53 0.72 -2.37
C ALA A 78 10.32 0.42 -1.46
N ASP A 79 9.53 -0.60 -1.78
CA ASP A 79 8.30 -0.94 -1.11
C ASP A 79 8.56 -1.79 0.14
N ASP A 80 9.17 -1.21 1.14
CA ASP A 80 9.27 -1.79 2.47
C ASP A 80 8.56 -0.92 3.53
N LYS A 81 7.70 -1.55 4.30
CA LYS A 81 6.86 -0.85 5.28
C LYS A 81 7.69 -0.14 6.35
N TYR A 82 8.74 -0.75 6.86
CA TYR A 82 9.53 -0.19 7.94
C TYR A 82 10.31 1.05 7.51
N PHE A 83 10.97 0.99 6.34
CA PHE A 83 11.66 2.13 5.77
C PHE A 83 10.69 3.28 5.49
N ASN A 84 9.56 2.97 4.85
CA ASN A 84 8.57 3.97 4.49
C ASN A 84 7.90 4.61 5.72
N TYR A 85 7.64 3.84 6.79
CA TYR A 85 7.20 4.41 8.07
C TYR A 85 8.24 5.36 8.66
N SER A 86 9.52 4.99 8.59
CA SER A 86 10.61 5.84 9.08
C SER A 86 10.73 7.14 8.30
N VAL A 87 10.57 7.09 6.98
CA VAL A 87 10.56 8.29 6.12
C VAL A 87 9.38 9.19 6.48
N MET A 88 8.17 8.63 6.57
CA MET A 88 6.97 9.41 6.89
C MET A 88 7.05 10.05 8.28
N ALA A 89 7.56 9.33 9.26
CA ALA A 89 7.79 9.90 10.60
C ALA A 89 8.74 11.11 10.55
N LYS A 90 9.80 11.04 9.74
CA LYS A 90 10.71 12.19 9.53
C LYS A 90 10.05 13.37 8.82
N LEU A 91 9.05 13.12 7.99
CA LEU A 91 8.26 14.15 7.30
C LEU A 91 7.12 14.71 8.15
N GLY A 92 6.98 14.26 9.41
CA GLY A 92 5.98 14.77 10.35
C GLY A 92 4.61 14.11 10.25
N VAL A 93 4.45 13.06 9.46
CA VAL A 93 3.23 12.23 9.44
C VAL A 93 3.23 11.35 10.69
N ALA A 94 2.09 11.30 11.38
CA ALA A 94 1.95 10.45 12.55
C ALA A 94 1.96 8.97 12.13
N ILE A 95 2.94 8.23 12.64
CA ILE A 95 3.13 6.80 12.39
C ILE A 95 3.06 6.04 13.72
N PRO A 96 2.39 4.90 13.80
CA PRO A 96 2.45 4.04 14.99
C PRO A 96 3.89 3.57 15.24
N ARG A 97 4.29 3.48 16.51
CA ARG A 97 5.61 2.94 16.88
C ARG A 97 5.78 1.55 16.27
N THR A 98 6.87 1.34 15.58
CA THR A 98 7.11 0.12 14.79
C THR A 98 8.52 -0.38 15.02
N VAL A 99 8.67 -1.70 15.15
CA VAL A 99 9.94 -2.42 15.26
C VAL A 99 10.08 -3.36 14.08
N LEU A 100 11.24 -3.40 13.45
CA LEU A 100 11.59 -4.43 12.47
C LEU A 100 12.14 -5.65 13.22
N LEU A 101 11.63 -6.83 12.91
CA LEU A 101 12.05 -8.08 13.54
C LEU A 101 12.92 -8.90 12.58
N PRO A 102 14.01 -9.53 13.07
CA PRO A 102 14.73 -10.53 12.28
C PRO A 102 13.79 -11.63 11.80
N GLN A 103 14.10 -12.27 10.68
CA GLN A 103 13.37 -13.45 10.23
C GLN A 103 13.64 -14.62 11.19
N LYS A 104 12.61 -15.41 11.48
CA LYS A 104 12.79 -16.64 12.28
C LYS A 104 13.50 -17.74 11.52
N GLY A 105 13.28 -17.81 10.22
CA GLY A 105 13.91 -18.74 9.29
C GLY A 105 14.21 -18.05 7.97
N TYR A 106 15.03 -18.68 7.17
CA TYR A 106 15.44 -18.16 5.87
C TYR A 106 15.04 -19.14 4.78
N PRO A 107 14.74 -18.67 3.54
CA PRO A 107 14.47 -19.53 2.41
C PRO A 107 15.67 -20.48 2.16
N ALA A 108 15.39 -21.73 1.79
CA ALA A 108 16.41 -22.76 1.63
C ALA A 108 17.36 -22.52 0.43
N ASP A 109 16.94 -21.67 -0.50
CA ASP A 109 17.71 -21.24 -1.68
C ASP A 109 18.72 -20.12 -1.38
N ILE A 110 18.69 -19.58 -0.16
CA ILE A 110 19.68 -18.61 0.30
C ILE A 110 20.76 -19.39 1.07
N ASP A 111 21.97 -19.41 0.54
CA ASP A 111 23.11 -20.09 1.19
C ASP A 111 23.61 -19.29 2.41
N LEU A 112 22.83 -19.38 3.51
CA LEU A 112 23.17 -18.75 4.79
C LEU A 112 23.65 -19.79 5.78
N THR A 113 24.86 -19.59 6.29
CA THR A 113 25.40 -20.36 7.41
C THR A 113 25.18 -19.63 8.74
N GLY A 114 25.37 -20.32 9.87
CA GLY A 114 25.36 -19.67 11.18
C GLY A 114 26.37 -18.52 11.30
N GLU A 115 27.48 -18.60 10.56
CA GLU A 115 28.49 -17.54 10.50
C GLU A 115 28.02 -16.30 9.73
N SER A 116 27.10 -16.46 8.78
CA SER A 116 26.53 -15.34 8.02
C SER A 116 25.68 -14.40 8.87
N LEU A 117 25.19 -14.87 10.01
CA LEU A 117 24.25 -14.17 10.89
C LEU A 117 24.85 -13.83 12.27
N HIS A 118 26.17 -13.87 12.41
CA HIS A 118 26.87 -13.61 13.69
C HIS A 118 26.66 -12.19 14.25
N ASN A 119 26.16 -11.26 13.43
CA ASN A 119 25.85 -9.90 13.83
C ASN A 119 24.43 -9.72 14.41
N LEU A 120 23.61 -10.78 14.43
CA LEU A 120 22.31 -10.72 15.07
C LEU A 120 22.45 -10.93 16.58
N VAL A 121 21.75 -10.10 17.36
CA VAL A 121 21.75 -10.19 18.84
C VAL A 121 20.62 -11.11 19.28
N TYR A 122 21.01 -12.18 19.98
CA TYR A 122 20.07 -13.11 20.62
C TYR A 122 20.43 -13.34 22.09
N PRO A 123 19.44 -13.64 22.96
CA PRO A 123 18.00 -13.66 22.67
C PRO A 123 17.42 -12.27 22.45
N ILE A 124 16.36 -12.19 21.65
CA ILE A 124 15.59 -10.95 21.47
C ILE A 124 14.84 -10.64 22.79
N ASP A 125 14.94 -9.40 23.25
CA ASP A 125 14.17 -8.91 24.38
C ASP A 125 12.73 -8.56 23.98
N TRP A 126 11.89 -9.59 23.89
CA TRP A 126 10.51 -9.47 23.49
C TRP A 126 9.67 -8.57 24.39
N ASP A 127 9.99 -8.54 25.69
CA ASP A 127 9.26 -7.71 26.64
C ASP A 127 9.56 -6.23 26.40
N ALA A 128 10.82 -5.87 26.21
CA ALA A 128 11.20 -4.51 25.86
C ALA A 128 10.58 -4.04 24.54
N LEU A 129 10.48 -4.91 23.52
CA LEU A 129 9.82 -4.59 22.26
C LEU A 129 8.32 -4.35 22.43
N LEU A 130 7.64 -5.19 23.21
CA LEU A 130 6.21 -5.02 23.51
C LEU A 130 5.96 -3.78 24.37
N ASP A 131 6.86 -3.44 25.30
CA ASP A 131 6.75 -2.22 26.09
C ASP A 131 6.91 -0.97 25.21
N TYR A 132 7.79 -1.03 24.22
CA TYR A 132 7.99 0.06 23.27
C TYR A 132 6.75 0.29 22.38
N VAL A 133 6.19 -0.76 21.77
CA VAL A 133 5.03 -0.60 20.88
C VAL A 133 3.70 -0.54 21.64
N GLY A 134 3.65 -1.05 22.86
CA GLY A 134 2.44 -1.16 23.68
C GLY A 134 1.67 -2.46 23.42
N ARG A 135 0.71 -2.75 24.30
CA ARG A 135 -0.16 -3.93 24.21
C ARG A 135 -1.63 -3.50 24.09
N PRO A 136 -2.43 -4.12 23.22
CA PRO A 136 -2.02 -5.10 22.21
C PRO A 136 -1.18 -4.48 21.10
N ALA A 137 -0.48 -5.32 20.32
CA ALA A 137 0.33 -4.94 19.17
C ALA A 137 -0.13 -5.67 17.90
N ILE A 138 0.36 -5.21 16.74
CA ILE A 138 0.13 -5.86 15.45
C ILE A 138 1.45 -6.43 14.94
N LEU A 139 1.49 -7.73 14.72
CA LEU A 139 2.55 -8.40 13.99
C LEU A 139 2.13 -8.54 12.53
N LYS A 140 2.91 -8.01 11.60
CA LYS A 140 2.59 -8.05 10.16
C LYS A 140 3.85 -8.13 9.30
N PRO A 141 3.77 -8.69 8.07
CA PRO A 141 4.90 -8.74 7.16
C PRO A 141 5.46 -7.35 6.84
N TYR A 142 6.78 -7.29 6.73
CA TYR A 142 7.53 -6.15 6.24
C TYR A 142 7.12 -5.74 4.82
N SER A 143 6.83 -6.71 3.95
CA SER A 143 6.38 -6.49 2.58
C SER A 143 5.08 -7.22 2.29
N GLY A 144 4.39 -6.84 1.21
CA GLY A 144 3.13 -7.43 0.77
C GLY A 144 1.89 -6.81 1.44
N GLY A 145 0.71 -7.35 1.12
CA GLY A 145 -0.58 -6.82 1.54
C GLY A 145 -1.67 -7.90 1.62
N GLY A 146 -2.94 -7.49 1.59
CA GLY A 146 -4.08 -8.41 1.56
C GLY A 146 -4.35 -9.14 2.88
N TRP A 147 -3.92 -8.57 4.00
CA TRP A 147 -4.13 -9.13 5.37
C TRP A 147 -3.46 -10.50 5.61
N LYS A 148 -2.56 -10.93 4.73
CA LYS A 148 -1.83 -12.19 4.92
C LYS A 148 -0.81 -12.04 6.06
N HIS A 149 -0.82 -13.00 6.97
CA HIS A 149 0.08 -13.05 8.13
C HIS A 149 0.03 -11.81 9.04
N VAL A 150 -1.14 -11.17 9.16
CA VAL A 150 -1.39 -10.07 10.08
C VAL A 150 -2.05 -10.61 11.34
N TYR A 151 -1.41 -10.40 12.49
CA TYR A 151 -1.85 -10.91 13.79
C TYR A 151 -1.94 -9.76 14.80
N LYS A 152 -3.07 -9.67 15.50
CA LYS A 152 -3.18 -8.86 16.71
C LYS A 152 -2.77 -9.73 17.89
N VAL A 153 -1.79 -9.27 18.65
CA VAL A 153 -1.20 -10.01 19.78
C VAL A 153 -1.36 -9.21 21.06
N ALA A 154 -1.89 -9.84 22.10
CA ALA A 154 -2.16 -9.19 23.37
C ALA A 154 -0.95 -9.25 24.33
N ASP A 155 -0.13 -10.28 24.23
CA ASP A 155 0.98 -10.53 25.12
C ASP A 155 2.16 -11.23 24.42
N LYS A 156 3.23 -11.48 25.18
CA LYS A 156 4.44 -12.16 24.70
C LYS A 156 4.17 -13.57 24.19
N ARG A 157 3.29 -14.32 24.84
CA ARG A 157 2.97 -15.70 24.43
C ARG A 157 2.33 -15.70 23.06
N GLU A 158 1.29 -14.88 22.86
CA GLU A 158 0.63 -14.74 21.56
C GLU A 158 1.58 -14.21 20.47
N LEU A 159 2.47 -13.27 20.82
CA LEU A 159 3.49 -12.77 19.90
C LEU A 159 4.42 -13.90 19.43
N LEU A 160 4.95 -14.71 20.34
CA LEU A 160 5.84 -15.82 20.00
C LEU A 160 5.13 -16.89 19.18
N GLU A 161 3.91 -17.26 19.55
CA GLU A 161 3.09 -18.21 18.78
C GLU A 161 2.80 -17.71 17.35
N ALA A 162 2.55 -16.40 17.20
CA ALA A 162 2.35 -15.79 15.88
C ALA A 162 3.65 -15.72 15.07
N TYR A 163 4.74 -15.26 15.71
CA TYR A 163 6.05 -15.16 15.08
C TYR A 163 6.57 -16.50 14.60
N ASP A 164 6.33 -17.58 15.36
CA ASP A 164 6.71 -18.95 15.00
C ASP A 164 6.08 -19.43 13.68
N ARG A 165 4.89 -18.90 13.35
CA ARG A 165 4.17 -19.23 12.11
C ARG A 165 4.62 -18.41 10.90
N THR A 166 5.49 -17.43 11.08
CA THR A 166 5.85 -16.46 10.05
C THR A 166 7.21 -16.69 9.39
N ALA A 167 7.97 -17.70 9.80
CA ALA A 167 9.18 -18.08 9.07
C ALA A 167 8.82 -18.50 7.64
N PRO A 168 9.38 -17.97 6.57
CA PRO A 168 10.60 -17.18 6.41
C PRO A 168 10.37 -15.66 6.24
N TYR A 169 9.25 -15.14 6.66
CA TYR A 169 8.92 -13.74 6.42
C TYR A 169 9.66 -12.80 7.40
N CYS A 170 10.19 -11.70 6.86
CA CYS A 170 10.59 -10.58 7.68
C CYS A 170 9.33 -9.88 8.21
N MET A 171 9.28 -9.62 9.50
CA MET A 171 8.09 -9.10 10.17
C MET A 171 8.33 -7.73 10.80
N THR A 172 7.26 -6.96 10.96
CA THR A 172 7.23 -5.77 11.80
C THR A 172 6.26 -5.96 12.95
N LEU A 173 6.66 -5.49 14.13
CA LEU A 173 5.79 -5.38 15.31
C LEU A 173 5.41 -3.91 15.46
N GLN A 174 4.11 -3.60 15.40
CA GLN A 174 3.60 -2.24 15.37
C GLN A 174 2.59 -1.97 16.48
N GLN A 175 2.62 -0.77 17.02
CA GLN A 175 1.62 -0.28 17.96
C GLN A 175 0.21 -0.42 17.37
N PHE A 176 -0.70 -1.03 18.13
CA PHE A 176 -2.11 -1.03 17.78
C PHE A 176 -2.75 0.31 18.15
N ILE A 177 -3.32 0.98 17.16
CA ILE A 177 -4.07 2.21 17.39
C ILE A 177 -5.54 1.82 17.63
N ASN A 178 -6.01 2.01 18.85
CA ASN A 178 -7.45 1.88 19.15
C ASN A 178 -8.15 3.14 18.66
N PHE A 179 -8.64 3.10 17.43
CA PHE A 179 -9.12 4.23 16.67
C PHE A 179 -10.60 4.57 16.98
N ASP A 180 -10.92 5.86 16.87
CA ASP A 180 -12.27 6.41 16.91
C ASP A 180 -12.90 6.35 15.52
N HIS A 181 -12.10 6.66 14.47
CA HIS A 181 -12.47 6.61 13.06
C HIS A 181 -11.39 5.91 12.26
N TYR A 182 -11.81 5.26 11.17
CA TYR A 182 -10.91 4.66 10.19
C TYR A 182 -11.20 5.26 8.82
N VAL A 183 -10.17 5.75 8.17
CA VAL A 183 -10.26 6.45 6.89
C VAL A 183 -9.40 5.75 5.86
N ARG A 184 -9.92 5.55 4.67
CA ARG A 184 -9.15 5.22 3.47
C ARG A 184 -9.20 6.41 2.53
N CYS A 185 -8.05 6.98 2.18
CA CYS A 185 -7.96 8.01 1.18
C CYS A 185 -7.71 7.37 -0.19
N PHE A 186 -8.65 7.50 -1.11
CA PHE A 186 -8.33 7.28 -2.53
C PHE A 186 -7.53 8.47 -3.03
N THR A 187 -6.48 8.20 -3.80
CA THR A 187 -5.58 9.25 -4.28
C THR A 187 -5.34 9.11 -5.77
N PHE A 188 -5.41 10.24 -6.47
CA PHE A 188 -5.22 10.35 -7.90
C PHE A 188 -4.28 11.53 -8.18
N GLY A 189 -3.29 11.35 -9.07
CA GLY A 189 -2.40 12.41 -9.49
C GLY A 189 -1.59 13.08 -8.36
N LYS A 190 -1.37 12.43 -7.21
CA LYS A 190 -0.64 12.91 -6.01
C LYS A 190 -1.37 13.96 -5.18
N ASP A 191 -2.22 14.78 -5.77
CA ASP A 191 -2.84 15.94 -5.12
C ASP A 191 -4.34 15.78 -4.86
N ASP A 192 -5.03 14.99 -5.66
CA ASP A 192 -6.44 14.71 -5.49
C ASP A 192 -6.64 13.60 -4.48
N ILE A 193 -7.04 13.99 -3.29
CA ILE A 193 -7.19 13.11 -2.14
C ILE A 193 -8.65 13.07 -1.73
N MET A 194 -9.24 11.89 -1.73
CA MET A 194 -10.62 11.66 -1.31
C MET A 194 -10.66 10.80 -0.03
N PRO A 195 -10.83 11.42 1.14
CA PRO A 195 -11.03 10.67 2.38
C PRO A 195 -12.38 9.96 2.39
N VAL A 196 -12.37 8.66 2.59
CA VAL A 196 -13.57 7.82 2.61
C VAL A 196 -13.65 7.10 3.94
N ARG A 197 -14.83 7.12 4.56
CA ARG A 197 -15.10 6.35 5.76
C ARG A 197 -15.08 4.86 5.45
N TYR A 198 -14.34 4.10 6.26
CA TYR A 198 -14.22 2.65 6.09
C TYR A 198 -14.45 1.93 7.42
N ASP A 199 -15.20 0.84 7.37
CA ASP A 199 -15.33 -0.09 8.48
C ASP A 199 -14.41 -1.30 8.25
N PRO A 200 -13.29 -1.40 8.98
CA PRO A 200 -12.35 -2.50 8.79
C PRO A 200 -12.85 -3.85 9.34
N ARG A 201 -13.89 -3.86 10.20
CA ARG A 201 -14.48 -5.09 10.73
C ARG A 201 -15.41 -5.72 9.70
N GLU A 202 -16.29 -4.89 9.13
CA GLU A 202 -17.24 -5.28 8.08
C GLU A 202 -16.60 -5.26 6.69
N ARG A 203 -15.37 -4.73 6.57
CA ARG A 203 -14.62 -4.57 5.32
C ARG A 203 -15.42 -3.83 4.24
N ARG A 204 -16.08 -2.75 4.62
CA ARG A 204 -16.94 -1.98 3.72
C ARG A 204 -16.69 -0.48 3.79
N TYR A 205 -16.88 0.18 2.66
CA TYR A 205 -16.89 1.63 2.56
C TYR A 205 -18.26 2.17 2.94
N ILE A 206 -18.28 3.34 3.58
CA ILE A 206 -19.49 3.99 4.05
C ILE A 206 -19.53 5.37 3.40
N VAL A 207 -20.64 5.66 2.70
CA VAL A 207 -20.90 6.98 2.10
C VAL A 207 -21.35 7.91 3.23
N ASP A 208 -20.39 8.66 3.77
CA ASP A 208 -20.58 9.63 4.85
C ASP A 208 -19.45 10.65 4.75
N HIS A 209 -19.78 11.91 4.51
CA HIS A 209 -18.79 12.97 4.25
C HIS A 209 -18.60 13.91 5.45
N GLU A 210 -19.42 13.77 6.50
CA GLU A 210 -19.41 14.66 7.69
C GLU A 210 -18.84 13.98 8.94
N TYR A 211 -18.21 12.82 8.81
CA TYR A 211 -17.74 12.02 9.95
C TYR A 211 -16.43 12.52 10.57
N LEU A 212 -15.72 13.46 9.93
CA LEU A 212 -14.50 14.08 10.44
C LEU A 212 -14.71 15.56 10.69
N SER A 213 -14.09 16.08 11.76
CA SER A 213 -14.01 17.53 11.90
C SER A 213 -13.17 18.14 10.76
N PRO A 214 -13.41 19.42 10.41
CA PRO A 214 -12.65 20.09 9.36
C PRO A 214 -11.12 20.04 9.59
N GLU A 215 -10.66 20.15 10.83
CA GLU A 215 -9.25 20.12 11.21
C GLU A 215 -8.64 18.73 10.95
N VAL A 216 -9.35 17.67 11.38
CA VAL A 216 -8.89 16.30 11.18
C VAL A 216 -8.93 15.93 9.70
N GLY A 217 -9.99 16.31 8.97
CA GLY A 217 -10.10 16.09 7.54
C GLY A 217 -8.97 16.78 6.76
N SER A 218 -8.69 18.04 7.07
CA SER A 218 -7.59 18.79 6.45
C SER A 218 -6.23 18.14 6.73
N ARG A 219 -6.01 17.63 7.95
CA ARG A 219 -4.77 16.93 8.31
C ARG A 219 -4.64 15.61 7.56
N VAL A 220 -5.70 14.81 7.46
CA VAL A 220 -5.73 13.56 6.70
C VAL A 220 -5.34 13.81 5.24
N VAL A 221 -5.92 14.83 4.61
CA VAL A 221 -5.59 15.19 3.22
C VAL A 221 -4.14 15.63 3.07
N ALA A 222 -3.64 16.47 3.99
CA ALA A 222 -2.26 16.95 3.95
C ALA A 222 -1.26 15.81 4.14
N ASP A 223 -1.50 14.91 5.09
CA ASP A 223 -0.65 13.76 5.37
C ASP A 223 -0.66 12.75 4.20
N ALA A 224 -1.83 12.46 3.60
CA ALA A 224 -1.94 11.60 2.41
C ALA A 224 -1.18 12.19 1.21
N ARG A 225 -1.30 13.51 1.00
CA ARG A 225 -0.54 14.21 -0.05
C ARG A 225 0.97 14.15 0.19
N THR A 226 1.42 14.32 1.41
CA THR A 226 2.83 14.19 1.80
C THR A 226 3.35 12.79 1.50
N ILE A 227 2.59 11.77 1.86
CA ILE A 227 2.92 10.36 1.61
C ILE A 227 3.07 10.11 0.10
N ASN A 228 2.08 10.48 -0.70
CA ASN A 228 2.10 10.20 -2.13
C ASN A 228 3.22 10.97 -2.87
N LYS A 229 3.48 12.23 -2.49
CA LYS A 229 4.58 13.00 -3.06
C LYS A 229 5.94 12.42 -2.70
N ALA A 230 6.14 12.03 -1.46
CA ALA A 230 7.41 11.46 -1.00
C ALA A 230 7.69 10.10 -1.63
N LEU A 231 6.65 9.26 -1.80
CA LEU A 231 6.77 7.94 -2.37
C LEU A 231 6.59 7.89 -3.91
N GLY A 232 6.20 9.01 -4.53
CA GLY A 232 6.02 9.10 -5.97
C GLY A 232 4.77 8.38 -6.50
N TYR A 233 3.78 8.10 -5.65
CA TYR A 233 2.52 7.49 -6.07
C TYR A 233 1.57 8.51 -6.69
N GLU A 234 0.99 8.14 -7.81
CA GLU A 234 -0.06 8.89 -8.51
C GLU A 234 -1.42 8.22 -8.38
N MET A 235 -1.44 6.96 -8.00
CA MET A 235 -2.63 6.20 -7.64
C MET A 235 -2.31 5.38 -6.39
N ASN A 236 -3.08 5.58 -5.32
CA ASN A 236 -2.81 4.91 -4.04
C ASN A 236 -4.07 4.83 -3.19
N THR A 237 -4.04 3.99 -2.18
CA THR A 237 -4.95 4.07 -1.03
C THR A 237 -4.11 4.22 0.23
N VAL A 238 -4.35 5.30 0.97
CA VAL A 238 -3.71 5.58 2.25
C VAL A 238 -4.70 5.31 3.37
N GLU A 239 -4.32 4.49 4.34
CA GLU A 239 -5.17 4.10 5.47
C GLU A 239 -4.74 4.82 6.75
N PHE A 240 -5.70 5.51 7.36
CA PHE A 240 -5.50 6.20 8.64
C PHE A 240 -6.39 5.61 9.73
N ALA A 241 -5.78 5.33 10.88
CA ALA A 241 -6.46 5.09 12.15
C ALA A 241 -6.45 6.39 12.95
N ILE A 242 -7.62 7.01 13.15
CA ILE A 242 -7.73 8.29 13.86
C ILE A 242 -8.00 8.02 15.33
N ARG A 243 -7.16 8.55 16.20
CA ARG A 243 -7.34 8.48 17.64
C ARG A 243 -7.15 9.85 18.26
N GLN A 244 -8.16 10.33 18.99
CA GLN A 244 -8.13 11.64 19.66
C GLN A 244 -7.71 12.78 18.71
N GLY A 245 -8.26 12.80 17.50
CA GLY A 245 -7.97 13.79 16.47
C GLY A 245 -6.62 13.62 15.75
N VAL A 246 -5.82 12.62 16.09
CA VAL A 246 -4.54 12.34 15.41
C VAL A 246 -4.72 11.24 14.36
N PRO A 247 -4.49 11.51 13.06
CA PRO A 247 -4.52 10.51 12.01
C PRO A 247 -3.19 9.76 11.92
N TYR A 248 -3.16 8.55 12.41
CA TYR A 248 -1.99 7.67 12.26
C TYR A 248 -2.05 6.94 10.93
N ALA A 249 -1.08 7.14 10.05
CA ALA A 249 -0.95 6.39 8.81
C ALA A 249 -0.45 4.96 9.13
N ILE A 250 -1.32 3.97 8.88
CA ILE A 250 -1.06 2.58 9.30
C ILE A 250 -0.77 1.64 8.12
N ASP A 251 -1.27 1.96 6.94
CA ASP A 251 -0.93 1.32 5.66
C ASP A 251 -1.12 2.33 4.51
N PHE A 252 -0.12 2.44 3.63
CA PHE A 252 -0.15 3.44 2.58
C PHE A 252 0.66 3.05 1.33
N LEU A 253 0.98 1.77 1.20
CA LEU A 253 1.69 1.21 0.05
C LEU A 253 0.72 0.34 -0.75
N ASN A 254 -0.27 0.97 -1.37
CA ASN A 254 -1.27 0.28 -2.17
C ASN A 254 -1.40 0.90 -3.57
N PRO A 255 -0.45 0.59 -4.45
CA PRO A 255 -0.33 1.21 -5.76
C PRO A 255 -1.35 0.72 -6.81
N ALA A 256 -2.09 -0.32 -6.49
CA ALA A 256 -3.20 -0.81 -7.30
C ALA A 256 -4.42 -1.09 -6.40
N PRO A 257 -5.05 -0.03 -5.83
CA PRO A 257 -6.22 -0.18 -4.98
C PRO A 257 -7.32 -0.96 -5.70
N ASP A 258 -8.06 -1.79 -4.97
CA ASP A 258 -9.21 -2.51 -5.53
C ASP A 258 -10.37 -1.53 -5.74
N PHE A 259 -10.66 -1.23 -7.00
CA PHE A 259 -11.72 -0.32 -7.42
C PHE A 259 -12.93 -1.05 -8.02
N GLU A 260 -13.11 -2.33 -7.71
CA GLU A 260 -14.32 -3.04 -8.14
C GLU A 260 -15.59 -2.39 -7.57
N ARG A 261 -16.63 -2.29 -8.43
CA ARG A 261 -17.89 -1.60 -8.12
C ARG A 261 -18.59 -2.15 -6.89
N ASP A 262 -18.54 -3.46 -6.70
CA ASP A 262 -19.12 -4.14 -5.54
C ASP A 262 -18.28 -3.97 -4.26
N ARG A 263 -17.02 -3.54 -4.38
CA ARG A 263 -16.10 -3.30 -3.27
C ARG A 263 -16.21 -1.88 -2.72
N ILE A 264 -16.17 -0.89 -3.61
CA ILE A 264 -16.09 0.52 -3.19
C ILE A 264 -17.44 1.25 -3.19
N THR A 265 -18.54 0.60 -3.46
CA THR A 265 -19.88 1.12 -3.68
C THR A 265 -20.06 1.83 -5.04
N PRO A 266 -21.26 1.84 -5.61
CA PRO A 266 -21.52 2.56 -6.87
C PRO A 266 -21.15 4.04 -6.82
N PHE A 267 -21.42 4.70 -5.70
CA PHE A 267 -21.13 6.13 -5.52
C PHE A 267 -19.63 6.44 -5.66
N TYR A 268 -18.77 5.72 -4.94
CA TYR A 268 -17.33 5.93 -5.04
C TYR A 268 -16.76 5.38 -6.34
N PHE A 269 -17.37 4.34 -6.92
CA PHE A 269 -16.96 3.81 -8.20
C PHE A 269 -17.08 4.85 -9.30
N ASP A 270 -18.21 5.54 -9.38
CA ASP A 270 -18.44 6.58 -10.38
C ASP A 270 -17.43 7.73 -10.21
N MET A 271 -17.15 8.15 -8.96
CA MET A 271 -16.12 9.17 -8.68
C MET A 271 -14.70 8.75 -9.04
N VAL A 272 -14.38 7.45 -8.96
CA VAL A 272 -13.04 6.92 -9.29
C VAL A 272 -12.86 6.79 -10.80
N VAL A 273 -13.94 6.58 -11.53
CA VAL A 273 -13.94 6.45 -13.00
C VAL A 273 -13.83 7.83 -13.67
N ASP A 274 -14.44 8.86 -13.09
CA ASP A 274 -14.38 10.25 -13.55
C ASP A 274 -13.00 10.90 -13.34
#